data_eb056a9a4b6a0ff9c9e52383bbb1953c
#
_entry.id   eb056a9a4b6a0ff9c9e52383bbb1953c
#
_cell.length_a   1.000
_cell.length_b   1.000
_cell.length_c   1.000
_cell.angle_alpha   90.00
_cell.angle_beta   90.00
_cell.angle_gamma   90.00
#
_symmetry.space_group_name_H-M   'P 1'
#
loop_
_entity.id
_entity.type
_entity.pdbx_description
1 polymer ?
#
loop_
_entity_poly.entity_id
_entity_poly.type
_entity_poly.pdbx_seq_one_letter_code
_entity_poly.pdbx_strand_id
1 'polypeptide(L)'
;MQEEIFEKYPIPKAYFKLALPVVFSMVISLIYNMVDTYFIAGTGNTDLVAGVALGTPIFTLMIALGDIFGLGGSSFISRLFGEKKFEDAKRISVFSFYGAIVCGVVVTVVLMLLRSPILGLLGASEATWEYASQYYTCIALGAPFIIVALTPSNQLRTEGFATASMIGSVLGAVVNIILDPVMIFGLGWGAAGAATATVIGNVCTDIFFVWFLIKKSRNLSVNPKGFHISGAEIGAVFAIGIPASVTNLMQSIGIALTNRALLGFGDDKVAAMGIVMKINMIAALVLVGFAFGGQPLIGYNYGAKNRERLKGTLKFAYLFEGGLALVLMAVLGFFAPQLVRLFMSDPSVVENGALMLRLQLAGMVFMGIVLISTCTFQSAGQAVGAFLLSVSRQGVIFAIVLNVALRVAGYQGVLASQAVSDLLTALLAVVLVVRWWKPVEF
;
A
#
# COMPACT_ATOMS: atom_id res chain seq x y z
N MET A 1 -24.62 6.21 -5.20
CA MET A 1 -23.42 6.16 -6.07
C MET A 1 -23.37 7.43 -6.93
N GLN A 2 -22.20 7.96 -7.13
CA GLN A 2 -22.00 9.11 -8.01
C GLN A 2 -21.73 8.61 -9.45
N GLU A 3 -22.72 7.99 -10.07
CA GLU A 3 -22.60 7.35 -11.40
C GLU A 3 -22.07 8.28 -12.48
N GLU A 4 -22.41 9.56 -12.42
CA GLU A 4 -21.95 10.54 -13.41
C GLU A 4 -20.42 10.64 -13.50
N ILE A 5 -19.69 10.36 -12.40
CA ILE A 5 -18.23 10.37 -12.42
C ILE A 5 -17.72 9.27 -13.36
N PHE A 6 -18.34 8.09 -13.31
CA PHE A 6 -17.89 6.91 -14.06
C PHE A 6 -18.35 6.95 -15.51
N GLU A 7 -19.55 7.50 -15.79
CA GLU A 7 -20.19 7.44 -17.10
C GLU A 7 -20.04 8.71 -17.93
N LYS A 8 -20.26 9.90 -17.32
CA LYS A 8 -20.44 11.15 -18.06
C LYS A 8 -19.24 12.09 -18.01
N TYR A 9 -18.46 12.08 -16.92
CA TYR A 9 -17.34 13.00 -16.80
C TYR A 9 -16.27 12.72 -17.86
N PRO A 10 -15.59 13.77 -18.38
CA PRO A 10 -14.37 13.59 -19.14
C PRO A 10 -13.37 12.74 -18.34
N ILE A 11 -12.69 11.81 -19.01
CA ILE A 11 -11.81 10.83 -18.37
C ILE A 11 -10.78 11.47 -17.41
N PRO A 12 -10.04 12.54 -17.79
CA PRO A 12 -9.12 13.20 -16.87
C PRO A 12 -9.79 13.71 -15.60
N LYS A 13 -10.96 14.36 -15.74
CA LYS A 13 -11.72 14.89 -14.61
C LYS A 13 -12.21 13.78 -13.67
N ALA A 14 -12.71 12.67 -14.23
CA ALA A 14 -13.13 11.51 -13.46
C ALA A 14 -11.94 10.88 -12.71
N TYR A 15 -10.83 10.69 -13.41
CA TYR A 15 -9.61 10.10 -12.86
C TYR A 15 -9.06 10.92 -11.69
N PHE A 16 -8.87 12.23 -11.87
CA PHE A 16 -8.39 13.11 -10.81
C PHE A 16 -9.36 13.23 -9.63
N LYS A 17 -10.66 13.25 -9.88
CA LYS A 17 -11.66 13.30 -8.80
C LYS A 17 -11.61 12.08 -7.89
N LEU A 18 -11.26 10.91 -8.43
CA LEU A 18 -11.09 9.67 -7.67
C LEU A 18 -9.68 9.55 -7.07
N ALA A 19 -8.65 9.92 -7.83
CA ALA A 19 -7.26 9.65 -7.45
C ALA A 19 -6.66 10.69 -6.49
N LEU A 20 -6.94 11.99 -6.67
CA LEU A 20 -6.37 13.03 -5.81
C LEU A 20 -6.64 12.81 -4.32
N PRO A 21 -7.88 12.48 -3.87
CA PRO A 21 -8.10 12.18 -2.46
C PRO A 21 -7.26 11.01 -1.95
N VAL A 22 -7.01 10.00 -2.78
CA VAL A 22 -6.18 8.84 -2.41
C VAL A 22 -4.73 9.25 -2.22
N VAL A 23 -4.18 10.07 -3.14
CA VAL A 23 -2.82 10.62 -3.03
C VAL A 23 -2.69 11.44 -1.75
N PHE A 24 -3.65 12.32 -1.46
CA PHE A 24 -3.65 13.10 -0.21
C PHE A 24 -3.68 12.21 1.03
N SER A 25 -4.50 11.15 1.04
CA SER A 25 -4.53 10.19 2.15
C SER A 25 -3.17 9.53 2.37
N MET A 26 -2.49 9.14 1.29
CA MET A 26 -1.18 8.49 1.37
C MET A 26 -0.10 9.44 1.87
N VAL A 27 -0.10 10.70 1.40
CA VAL A 27 0.83 11.73 1.87
C VAL A 27 0.61 12.02 3.36
N ILE A 28 -0.64 12.16 3.80
CA ILE A 28 -0.96 12.37 5.21
C ILE A 28 -0.57 11.16 6.06
N SER A 29 -0.77 9.94 5.57
CA SER A 29 -0.33 8.73 6.26
C SER A 29 1.19 8.69 6.41
N LEU A 30 1.94 9.15 5.41
CA LEU A 30 3.39 9.29 5.51
C LEU A 30 3.78 10.32 6.58
N ILE A 31 3.13 11.48 6.58
CA ILE A 31 3.39 12.54 7.56
C ILE A 31 3.12 12.03 8.98
N TYR A 32 1.99 11.36 9.20
CA TYR A 32 1.69 10.84 10.53
C TYR A 32 2.70 9.79 10.99
N ASN A 33 3.15 8.89 10.11
CA ASN A 33 4.20 7.92 10.43
C ASN A 33 5.53 8.59 10.82
N MET A 34 5.87 9.70 10.16
CA MET A 34 7.06 10.49 10.52
C MET A 34 6.90 11.17 11.88
N VAL A 35 5.72 11.72 12.15
CA VAL A 35 5.42 12.39 13.44
C VAL A 35 5.40 11.39 14.60
N ASP A 36 4.78 10.22 14.42
CA ASP A 36 4.80 9.12 15.38
C ASP A 36 6.24 8.69 15.71
N THR A 37 7.05 8.47 14.68
CA THR A 37 8.49 8.16 14.84
C THR A 37 9.23 9.28 15.59
N TYR A 38 8.91 10.54 15.32
CA TYR A 38 9.50 11.69 16.00
C TYR A 38 9.17 11.70 17.50
N PHE A 39 7.92 11.46 17.89
CA PHE A 39 7.53 11.37 19.29
C PHE A 39 8.17 10.18 19.99
N ILE A 40 8.22 9.02 19.36
CA ILE A 40 8.89 7.83 19.91
C ILE A 40 10.38 8.10 20.12
N ALA A 41 11.07 8.70 19.14
CA ALA A 41 12.47 9.10 19.27
C ALA A 41 12.68 10.17 20.36
N GLY A 42 11.72 11.07 20.55
CA GLY A 42 11.71 12.12 21.58
C GLY A 42 11.70 11.60 23.02
N THR A 43 11.42 10.31 23.24
CA THR A 43 11.56 9.67 24.57
C THR A 43 13.02 9.61 25.04
N GLY A 44 13.99 9.74 24.13
CA GLY A 44 15.42 9.60 24.43
C GLY A 44 15.85 8.19 24.82
N ASN A 45 14.93 7.21 24.77
CA ASN A 45 15.20 5.81 25.13
C ASN A 45 15.40 4.97 23.86
N THR A 46 16.65 4.62 23.59
CA THR A 46 17.03 3.83 22.38
C THR A 46 16.42 2.43 22.37
N ASP A 47 16.26 1.81 23.54
CA ASP A 47 15.67 0.46 23.63
C ASP A 47 14.18 0.49 23.36
N LEU A 48 13.48 1.56 23.77
CA LEU A 48 12.08 1.79 23.42
C LEU A 48 11.90 2.00 21.91
N VAL A 49 12.74 2.85 21.31
CA VAL A 49 12.71 3.10 19.86
C VAL A 49 12.95 1.81 19.08
N ALA A 50 13.95 1.02 19.47
CA ALA A 50 14.25 -0.27 18.87
C ALA A 50 13.10 -1.28 19.08
N GLY A 51 12.52 -1.33 20.27
CA GLY A 51 11.39 -2.21 20.59
C GLY A 51 10.15 -1.92 19.76
N VAL A 52 9.81 -0.65 19.55
CA VAL A 52 8.70 -0.24 18.68
C VAL A 52 8.99 -0.60 17.23
N ALA A 53 10.21 -0.39 16.76
CA ALA A 53 10.61 -0.72 15.39
C ALA A 53 10.43 -2.21 15.05
N LEU A 54 10.60 -3.11 16.03
CA LEU A 54 10.33 -4.54 15.89
C LEU A 54 8.84 -4.85 15.62
N GLY A 55 7.92 -3.95 15.93
CA GLY A 55 6.50 -4.09 15.62
C GLY A 55 6.12 -3.79 14.16
N THR A 56 6.98 -3.11 13.41
CA THR A 56 6.71 -2.69 12.02
C THR A 56 6.33 -3.85 11.09
N PRO A 57 7.01 -5.01 11.09
CA PRO A 57 6.62 -6.15 10.24
C PRO A 57 5.21 -6.67 10.55
N ILE A 58 4.79 -6.60 11.81
CA ILE A 58 3.45 -7.05 12.23
C ILE A 58 2.38 -6.11 11.71
N PHE A 59 2.62 -4.81 11.81
CA PHE A 59 1.72 -3.80 11.25
C PHE A 59 1.60 -3.94 9.72
N THR A 60 2.72 -4.17 9.02
CA THR A 60 2.74 -4.43 7.57
C THR A 60 1.95 -5.69 7.21
N LEU A 61 2.06 -6.76 8.01
CA LEU A 61 1.27 -7.98 7.83
C LEU A 61 -0.23 -7.70 7.96
N MET A 62 -0.65 -6.88 8.94
CA MET A 62 -2.06 -6.51 9.10
C MET A 62 -2.58 -5.71 7.91
N ILE A 63 -1.79 -4.77 7.37
CA ILE A 63 -2.14 -4.05 6.13
C ILE A 63 -2.30 -5.03 4.98
N ALA A 64 -1.35 -5.95 4.79
CA ALA A 64 -1.41 -6.96 3.74
C ALA A 64 -2.67 -7.83 3.84
N LEU A 65 -3.05 -8.26 5.05
CA LEU A 65 -4.27 -9.03 5.28
C LEU A 65 -5.54 -8.20 5.06
N GLY A 66 -5.54 -6.92 5.43
CA GLY A 66 -6.63 -5.99 5.16
C GLY A 66 -6.86 -5.76 3.66
N ASP A 67 -5.78 -5.73 2.87
CA ASP A 67 -5.84 -5.59 1.41
C ASP A 67 -6.52 -6.80 0.73
N ILE A 68 -6.49 -7.99 1.34
CA ILE A 68 -7.23 -9.15 0.81
C ILE A 68 -8.71 -8.80 0.67
N PHE A 69 -9.31 -8.23 1.68
CA PHE A 69 -10.73 -7.86 1.71
C PHE A 69 -10.96 -6.48 1.09
N GLY A 70 -10.05 -5.52 1.33
CA GLY A 70 -10.14 -4.16 0.82
C GLY A 70 -10.01 -4.08 -0.69
N LEU A 71 -8.91 -4.51 -1.25
CA LEU A 71 -8.65 -4.47 -2.69
C LEU A 71 -9.38 -5.59 -3.44
N GLY A 72 -9.44 -6.81 -2.87
CA GLY A 72 -10.19 -7.92 -3.46
C GLY A 72 -11.68 -7.61 -3.58
N GLY A 73 -12.29 -7.13 -2.48
CA GLY A 73 -13.70 -6.76 -2.44
C GLY A 73 -14.03 -5.58 -3.33
N SER A 74 -13.26 -4.49 -3.25
CA SER A 74 -13.50 -3.26 -4.04
C SER A 74 -13.33 -3.50 -5.53
N SER A 75 -12.37 -4.31 -5.94
CA SER A 75 -12.17 -4.69 -7.33
C SER A 75 -13.41 -5.44 -7.89
N PHE A 76 -13.98 -6.36 -7.14
CA PHE A 76 -15.18 -7.06 -7.54
C PHE A 76 -16.41 -6.14 -7.54
N ILE A 77 -16.59 -5.34 -6.50
CA ILE A 77 -17.68 -4.36 -6.39
C ILE A 77 -17.67 -3.38 -7.56
N SER A 78 -16.50 -2.88 -7.96
CA SER A 78 -16.41 -1.91 -9.07
C SER A 78 -16.91 -2.49 -10.39
N ARG A 79 -16.66 -3.78 -10.67
CA ARG A 79 -17.22 -4.49 -11.83
C ARG A 79 -18.72 -4.66 -11.71
N LEU A 80 -19.22 -5.08 -10.55
CA LEU A 80 -20.65 -5.25 -10.32
C LEU A 80 -21.41 -3.93 -10.50
N PHE A 81 -20.82 -2.81 -10.10
CA PHE A 81 -21.39 -1.49 -10.36
C PHE A 81 -21.47 -1.17 -11.84
N GLY A 82 -20.45 -1.52 -12.62
CA GLY A 82 -20.48 -1.42 -14.06
C GLY A 82 -21.58 -2.28 -14.71
N GLU A 83 -21.78 -3.50 -14.19
CA GLU A 83 -22.86 -4.42 -14.59
C GLU A 83 -24.24 -4.02 -14.06
N LYS A 84 -24.34 -2.93 -13.25
CA LYS A 84 -25.57 -2.48 -12.56
C LYS A 84 -26.14 -3.51 -11.56
N LYS A 85 -25.31 -4.43 -11.06
CA LYS A 85 -25.66 -5.46 -10.09
C LYS A 85 -25.47 -4.95 -8.64
N PHE A 86 -26.25 -3.97 -8.23
CA PHE A 86 -26.08 -3.28 -6.95
C PHE A 86 -26.32 -4.17 -5.73
N GLU A 87 -27.28 -5.11 -5.82
CA GLU A 87 -27.56 -6.02 -4.69
C GLU A 87 -26.41 -7.02 -4.48
N ASP A 88 -25.79 -7.49 -5.57
CA ASP A 88 -24.60 -8.34 -5.48
C ASP A 88 -23.44 -7.57 -4.87
N ALA A 89 -23.24 -6.30 -5.27
CA ALA A 89 -22.24 -5.43 -4.69
C ALA A 89 -22.41 -5.23 -3.18
N LYS A 90 -23.66 -5.07 -2.70
CA LYS A 90 -23.96 -5.01 -1.25
C LYS A 90 -23.54 -6.30 -0.53
N ARG A 91 -23.81 -7.46 -1.13
CA ARG A 91 -23.42 -8.75 -0.53
C ARG A 91 -21.90 -8.87 -0.39
N ILE A 92 -21.17 -8.51 -1.46
CA ILE A 92 -19.71 -8.50 -1.43
C ILE A 92 -19.16 -7.48 -0.41
N SER A 93 -19.81 -6.32 -0.28
CA SER A 93 -19.46 -5.32 0.73
C SER A 93 -19.56 -5.88 2.14
N VAL A 94 -20.70 -6.52 2.46
CA VAL A 94 -20.93 -7.16 3.77
C VAL A 94 -19.90 -8.28 4.01
N PHE A 95 -19.70 -9.17 3.03
CA PHE A 95 -18.71 -10.24 3.14
C PHE A 95 -17.32 -9.72 3.45
N SER A 96 -16.85 -8.73 2.67
CA SER A 96 -15.50 -8.18 2.84
C SER A 96 -15.34 -7.51 4.21
N PHE A 97 -16.37 -6.80 4.69
CA PHE A 97 -16.33 -6.13 5.98
C PHE A 97 -16.24 -7.15 7.13
N TYR A 98 -17.16 -8.14 7.20
CA TYR A 98 -17.13 -9.15 8.25
C TYR A 98 -15.99 -10.13 8.11
N GLY A 99 -15.58 -10.45 6.88
CA GLY A 99 -14.38 -11.24 6.61
C GLY A 99 -13.13 -10.59 7.18
N ALA A 100 -12.99 -9.28 7.02
CA ALA A 100 -11.89 -8.50 7.61
C ALA A 100 -11.95 -8.53 9.16
N ILE A 101 -13.13 -8.41 9.76
CA ILE A 101 -13.30 -8.52 11.23
C ILE A 101 -12.86 -9.91 11.70
N VAL A 102 -13.36 -10.97 11.08
CA VAL A 102 -13.02 -12.36 11.47
C VAL A 102 -11.51 -12.60 11.29
N CYS A 103 -10.94 -12.15 10.18
CA CYS A 103 -9.49 -12.21 9.95
C CYS A 103 -8.73 -11.49 11.07
N GLY A 104 -9.15 -10.28 11.43
CA GLY A 104 -8.52 -9.49 12.49
C GLY A 104 -8.59 -10.19 13.86
N VAL A 105 -9.73 -10.77 14.20
CA VAL A 105 -9.89 -11.55 15.45
C VAL A 105 -8.97 -12.78 15.45
N VAL A 106 -8.92 -13.52 14.33
CA VAL A 106 -8.02 -14.68 14.19
C VAL A 106 -6.56 -14.23 14.33
N VAL A 107 -6.18 -13.14 13.68
CA VAL A 107 -4.83 -12.56 13.79
C VAL A 107 -4.52 -12.18 15.24
N THR A 108 -5.43 -11.53 15.95
CA THR A 108 -5.28 -11.22 17.39
C THR A 108 -4.99 -12.50 18.19
N VAL A 109 -5.82 -13.53 18.04
CA VAL A 109 -5.65 -14.79 18.77
C VAL A 109 -4.28 -15.43 18.45
N VAL A 110 -3.94 -15.55 17.18
CA VAL A 110 -2.66 -16.14 16.74
C VAL A 110 -1.47 -15.35 17.27
N LEU A 111 -1.49 -14.04 17.13
CA LEU A 111 -0.41 -13.16 17.61
C LEU A 111 -0.26 -13.22 19.14
N MET A 112 -1.36 -13.29 19.87
CA MET A 112 -1.32 -13.38 21.34
C MET A 112 -0.79 -14.75 21.81
N LEU A 113 -1.20 -15.84 21.17
CA LEU A 113 -0.71 -17.19 21.49
C LEU A 113 0.77 -17.36 21.14
N LEU A 114 1.22 -16.79 20.02
CA LEU A 114 2.60 -16.92 19.52
C LEU A 114 3.48 -15.71 19.88
N ARG A 115 3.09 -14.90 20.85
CA ARG A 115 3.78 -13.65 21.21
C ARG A 115 5.28 -13.87 21.46
N SER A 116 5.65 -14.80 22.34
CA SER A 116 7.05 -15.03 22.70
C SER A 116 7.90 -15.53 21.54
N PRO A 117 7.49 -16.57 20.77
CA PRO A 117 8.26 -17.02 19.63
C PRO A 117 8.36 -15.96 18.52
N ILE A 118 7.29 -15.17 18.27
CA ILE A 118 7.34 -14.11 17.25
C ILE A 118 8.30 -13.01 17.67
N LEU A 119 8.25 -12.52 18.92
CA LEU A 119 9.17 -11.50 19.42
C LEU A 119 10.63 -11.99 19.35
N GLY A 120 10.89 -13.24 19.68
CA GLY A 120 12.21 -13.85 19.53
C GLY A 120 12.66 -13.90 18.07
N LEU A 121 11.78 -14.30 17.15
CA LEU A 121 12.05 -14.32 15.70
C LEU A 121 12.34 -12.92 15.14
N LEU A 122 11.65 -11.89 15.65
CA LEU A 122 11.86 -10.50 15.28
C LEU A 122 13.17 -9.91 15.83
N GLY A 123 13.86 -10.63 16.71
CA GLY A 123 15.15 -10.23 17.26
C GLY A 123 15.06 -9.36 18.52
N ALA A 124 13.98 -9.49 19.29
CA ALA A 124 13.87 -8.81 20.58
C ALA A 124 14.96 -9.29 21.55
N SER A 125 15.79 -8.36 22.03
CA SER A 125 16.82 -8.58 23.03
C SER A 125 16.25 -8.41 24.45
N GLU A 126 17.00 -8.77 25.49
CA GLU A 126 16.61 -8.54 26.88
C GLU A 126 16.28 -7.06 27.14
N ALA A 127 17.05 -6.12 26.55
CA ALA A 127 16.87 -4.70 26.71
C ALA A 127 15.61 -4.17 26.00
N THR A 128 15.26 -4.72 24.84
CA THR A 128 14.12 -4.26 24.02
C THR A 128 12.85 -5.05 24.29
N TRP A 129 12.92 -6.19 24.98
CA TRP A 129 11.82 -7.14 25.17
C TRP A 129 10.57 -6.50 25.78
N GLU A 130 10.74 -5.72 26.81
CA GLU A 130 9.61 -5.08 27.50
C GLU A 130 8.86 -4.15 26.56
N TYR A 131 9.58 -3.22 25.92
CA TYR A 131 9.00 -2.25 24.99
C TYR A 131 8.37 -2.89 23.74
N ALA A 132 9.09 -3.86 23.15
CA ALA A 132 8.59 -4.62 22.03
C ALA A 132 7.32 -5.39 22.39
N SER A 133 7.28 -6.01 23.56
CA SER A 133 6.15 -6.76 24.08
C SER A 133 4.93 -5.89 24.37
N GLN A 134 5.13 -4.69 24.93
CA GLN A 134 4.07 -3.71 25.19
C GLN A 134 3.46 -3.23 23.85
N TYR A 135 4.29 -2.77 22.92
CA TYR A 135 3.85 -2.34 21.60
C TYR A 135 3.12 -3.44 20.86
N TYR A 136 3.73 -4.63 20.78
CA TYR A 136 3.18 -5.83 20.15
C TYR A 136 1.78 -6.17 20.68
N THR A 137 1.61 -6.21 21.99
CA THR A 137 0.34 -6.58 22.62
C THR A 137 -0.77 -5.61 22.25
N CYS A 138 -0.51 -4.31 22.32
CA CYS A 138 -1.49 -3.29 21.95
C CYS A 138 -1.87 -3.38 20.47
N ILE A 139 -0.89 -3.51 19.57
CA ILE A 139 -1.13 -3.65 18.13
C ILE A 139 -1.88 -4.95 17.82
N ALA A 140 -1.52 -6.07 18.46
CA ALA A 140 -2.19 -7.36 18.26
C ALA A 140 -3.66 -7.30 18.68
N LEU A 141 -3.97 -6.66 19.80
CA LEU A 141 -5.36 -6.43 20.24
C LEU A 141 -6.11 -5.48 19.31
N GLY A 142 -5.42 -4.55 18.69
CA GLY A 142 -5.95 -3.61 17.70
C GLY A 142 -6.11 -4.17 16.30
N ALA A 143 -5.62 -5.39 16.01
CA ALA A 143 -5.63 -5.98 14.68
C ALA A 143 -7.00 -5.97 13.97
N PRO A 144 -8.14 -6.26 14.63
CA PRO A 144 -9.44 -6.19 13.97
C PRO A 144 -9.73 -4.80 13.39
N PHE A 145 -9.42 -3.74 14.11
CA PHE A 145 -9.65 -2.36 13.67
C PHE A 145 -8.67 -1.94 12.56
N ILE A 146 -7.39 -2.31 12.66
CA ILE A 146 -6.39 -1.99 11.63
C ILE A 146 -6.72 -2.69 10.30
N ILE A 147 -7.12 -3.96 10.35
CA ILE A 147 -7.44 -4.76 9.16
C ILE A 147 -8.75 -4.29 8.53
N VAL A 148 -9.78 -4.00 9.34
CA VAL A 148 -11.10 -3.57 8.86
C VAL A 148 -11.04 -2.22 8.19
N ALA A 149 -10.26 -1.25 8.67
CA ALA A 149 -10.20 0.11 8.16
C ALA A 149 -9.93 0.18 6.63
N LEU A 150 -9.17 -0.77 6.09
CA LEU A 150 -8.84 -0.84 4.67
C LEU A 150 -10.04 -1.22 3.80
N THR A 151 -10.97 -2.00 4.33
CA THR A 151 -12.12 -2.50 3.56
C THR A 151 -13.09 -1.38 3.18
N PRO A 152 -13.73 -0.63 4.10
CA PRO A 152 -14.62 0.46 3.72
C PRO A 152 -13.90 1.61 3.02
N SER A 153 -12.62 1.86 3.34
CA SER A 153 -11.82 2.86 2.64
C SER A 153 -11.75 2.58 1.13
N ASN A 154 -11.45 1.33 0.75
CA ASN A 154 -11.39 0.92 -0.65
C ASN A 154 -12.78 0.88 -1.29
N GLN A 155 -13.80 0.37 -0.59
CA GLN A 155 -15.16 0.24 -1.10
C GLN A 155 -15.82 1.60 -1.39
N LEU A 156 -15.67 2.59 -0.53
CA LEU A 156 -16.22 3.94 -0.74
C LEU A 156 -15.72 4.58 -2.03
N ARG A 157 -14.47 4.31 -2.43
CA ARG A 157 -13.92 4.79 -3.70
C ARG A 157 -14.65 4.20 -4.91
N THR A 158 -15.10 2.95 -4.83
CA THR A 158 -15.85 2.31 -5.92
C THR A 158 -17.23 2.93 -6.13
N GLU A 159 -17.83 3.48 -5.08
CA GLU A 159 -19.10 4.21 -5.14
C GLU A 159 -18.94 5.69 -5.55
N GLY A 160 -17.69 6.15 -5.75
CA GLY A 160 -17.36 7.53 -6.11
C GLY A 160 -17.11 8.45 -4.91
N PHE A 161 -17.10 7.94 -3.69
CA PHE A 161 -16.86 8.69 -2.44
C PHE A 161 -15.39 8.69 -2.03
N ALA A 162 -14.47 8.92 -2.97
CA ALA A 162 -13.04 8.98 -2.69
C ALA A 162 -12.68 10.04 -1.64
N THR A 163 -13.36 11.19 -1.65
CA THR A 163 -13.17 12.24 -0.62
C THR A 163 -13.57 11.76 0.77
N ALA A 164 -14.64 10.98 0.89
CA ALA A 164 -15.04 10.41 2.18
C ALA A 164 -14.03 9.37 2.68
N SER A 165 -13.49 8.55 1.77
CA SER A 165 -12.37 7.64 2.08
C SER A 165 -11.16 8.42 2.62
N MET A 166 -10.79 9.53 1.98
CA MET A 166 -9.74 10.42 2.45
C MET A 166 -10.03 10.99 3.84
N ILE A 167 -11.22 11.57 4.05
CA ILE A 167 -11.59 12.20 5.33
C ILE A 167 -11.50 11.19 6.47
N GLY A 168 -11.99 9.95 6.29
CA GLY A 168 -11.89 8.91 7.32
C GLY A 168 -10.45 8.55 7.66
N SER A 169 -9.59 8.40 6.66
CA SER A 169 -8.17 8.09 6.87
C SER A 169 -7.42 9.26 7.54
N VAL A 170 -7.72 10.50 7.11
CA VAL A 170 -7.14 11.72 7.71
C VAL A 170 -7.59 11.89 9.16
N LEU A 171 -8.86 11.62 9.46
CA LEU A 171 -9.39 11.68 10.83
C LEU A 171 -8.59 10.76 11.77
N GLY A 172 -8.36 9.51 11.36
CA GLY A 172 -7.57 8.58 12.15
C GLY A 172 -6.13 9.04 12.35
N ALA A 173 -5.50 9.56 11.30
CA ALA A 173 -4.14 10.10 11.37
C ALA A 173 -4.05 11.31 12.32
N VAL A 174 -5.00 12.24 12.26
CA VAL A 174 -5.04 13.41 13.15
C VAL A 174 -5.25 13.00 14.61
N VAL A 175 -6.18 12.05 14.84
CA VAL A 175 -6.40 11.52 16.20
C VAL A 175 -5.14 10.87 16.75
N ASN A 176 -4.44 10.08 15.95
CA ASN A 176 -3.18 9.47 16.34
C ASN A 176 -2.13 10.53 16.71
N ILE A 177 -1.88 11.52 15.83
CA ILE A 177 -0.92 12.62 16.07
C ILE A 177 -1.20 13.37 17.38
N ILE A 178 -2.48 13.60 17.69
CA ILE A 178 -2.87 14.29 18.95
C ILE A 178 -2.66 13.39 20.16
N LEU A 179 -2.96 12.09 20.04
CA LEU A 179 -2.88 11.15 21.16
C LEU A 179 -1.45 10.70 21.46
N ASP A 180 -0.55 10.67 20.47
CA ASP A 180 0.84 10.25 20.67
C ASP A 180 1.53 11.00 21.81
N PRO A 181 1.64 12.33 21.82
CA PRO A 181 2.31 13.03 22.91
C PRO A 181 1.57 12.89 24.25
N VAL A 182 0.24 12.78 24.22
CA VAL A 182 -0.56 12.59 25.44
C VAL A 182 -0.29 11.22 26.06
N MET A 183 -0.27 10.17 25.25
CA MET A 183 -0.10 8.80 25.75
C MET A 183 1.36 8.44 26.03
N ILE A 184 2.27 8.88 25.14
CA ILE A 184 3.70 8.57 25.29
C ILE A 184 4.29 9.31 26.49
N PHE A 185 4.09 10.64 26.56
CA PHE A 185 4.70 11.51 27.57
C PHE A 185 3.74 11.85 28.72
N GLY A 186 2.50 12.26 28.40
CA GLY A 186 1.53 12.72 29.40
C GLY A 186 1.12 11.62 30.37
N LEU A 187 0.80 10.43 29.87
CA LEU A 187 0.47 9.25 30.67
C LEU A 187 1.71 8.39 30.99
N GLY A 188 2.84 8.64 30.35
CA GLY A 188 4.06 7.86 30.55
C GLY A 188 4.00 6.42 30.05
N TRP A 189 3.10 6.12 29.10
CA TRP A 189 2.90 4.75 28.58
C TRP A 189 3.95 4.33 27.55
N GLY A 190 4.80 5.25 27.09
CA GLY A 190 5.90 4.94 26.18
C GLY A 190 5.47 4.14 24.95
N ALA A 191 6.04 2.95 24.76
CA ALA A 191 5.75 2.07 23.62
C ALA A 191 4.28 1.64 23.56
N ALA A 192 3.65 1.32 24.70
CA ALA A 192 2.23 1.00 24.76
C ALA A 192 1.37 2.22 24.39
N GLY A 193 1.81 3.44 24.74
CA GLY A 193 1.15 4.69 24.39
C GLY A 193 1.08 4.92 22.89
N ALA A 194 2.21 4.78 22.17
CA ALA A 194 2.29 4.88 20.72
C ALA A 194 1.37 3.86 20.02
N ALA A 195 1.44 2.60 20.44
CA ALA A 195 0.58 1.55 19.88
C ALA A 195 -0.91 1.82 20.12
N THR A 196 -1.27 2.25 21.34
CA THR A 196 -2.66 2.55 21.71
C THR A 196 -3.20 3.73 20.92
N ALA A 197 -2.42 4.79 20.74
CA ALA A 197 -2.79 5.94 19.92
C ALA A 197 -3.07 5.53 18.47
N THR A 198 -2.23 4.66 17.90
CA THR A 198 -2.43 4.08 16.57
C THR A 198 -3.74 3.30 16.48
N VAL A 199 -4.03 2.45 17.46
CA VAL A 199 -5.27 1.65 17.50
C VAL A 199 -6.50 2.56 17.62
N ILE A 200 -6.48 3.56 18.50
CA ILE A 200 -7.60 4.50 18.66
C ILE A 200 -7.82 5.29 17.38
N GLY A 201 -6.76 5.72 16.69
CA GLY A 201 -6.85 6.35 15.38
C GLY A 201 -7.61 5.48 14.38
N ASN A 202 -7.29 4.18 14.29
CA ASN A 202 -8.00 3.23 13.42
C ASN A 202 -9.45 3.02 13.85
N VAL A 203 -9.74 2.93 15.16
CA VAL A 203 -11.11 2.84 15.68
C VAL A 203 -11.94 4.06 15.25
N CYS A 204 -11.40 5.26 15.37
CA CYS A 204 -12.09 6.48 14.91
C CYS A 204 -12.33 6.47 13.40
N THR A 205 -11.37 5.99 12.63
CA THR A 205 -11.53 5.76 11.19
C THR A 205 -12.66 4.80 10.89
N ASP A 206 -12.72 3.66 11.57
CA ASP A 206 -13.76 2.65 11.39
C ASP A 206 -15.14 3.17 11.76
N ILE A 207 -15.26 3.90 12.88
CA ILE A 207 -16.53 4.53 13.30
C ILE A 207 -17.01 5.50 12.22
N PHE A 208 -16.13 6.33 11.67
CA PHE A 208 -16.48 7.24 10.59
C PHE A 208 -16.95 6.49 9.35
N PHE A 209 -16.23 5.46 8.92
CA PHE A 209 -16.58 4.68 7.74
C PHE A 209 -17.90 3.93 7.91
N VAL A 210 -18.12 3.28 9.04
CA VAL A 210 -19.40 2.58 9.34
C VAL A 210 -20.55 3.58 9.35
N TRP A 211 -20.38 4.73 10.02
CA TRP A 211 -21.37 5.80 10.01
C TRP A 211 -21.67 6.27 8.58
N PHE A 212 -20.65 6.49 7.75
CA PHE A 212 -20.81 6.95 6.37
C PHE A 212 -21.52 5.89 5.51
N LEU A 213 -21.16 4.62 5.63
CA LEU A 213 -21.81 3.51 4.92
C LEU A 213 -23.29 3.41 5.29
N ILE A 214 -23.64 3.54 6.57
CA ILE A 214 -25.05 3.44 7.02
C ILE A 214 -25.87 4.66 6.58
N LYS A 215 -25.31 5.87 6.61
CA LYS A 215 -26.07 7.10 6.41
C LYS A 215 -26.03 7.66 4.99
N LYS A 216 -24.97 7.41 4.23
CA LYS A 216 -24.71 8.05 2.94
C LYS A 216 -24.60 7.08 1.77
N SER A 217 -24.11 5.87 1.99
CA SER A 217 -24.05 4.86 0.93
C SER A 217 -25.43 4.27 0.66
N ARG A 218 -25.74 4.02 -0.60
CA ARG A 218 -26.99 3.35 -1.04
C ARG A 218 -26.74 1.94 -1.55
N ASN A 219 -25.55 1.70 -2.09
CA ASN A 219 -25.21 0.49 -2.82
C ASN A 219 -24.17 -0.37 -2.11
N LEU A 220 -23.63 0.09 -0.96
CA LEU A 220 -22.79 -0.68 -0.06
C LEU A 220 -23.49 -0.83 1.28
N SER A 221 -23.16 -1.88 2.03
CA SER A 221 -23.81 -2.17 3.30
C SER A 221 -22.84 -2.85 4.27
N VAL A 222 -23.10 -2.65 5.55
CA VAL A 222 -22.51 -3.41 6.67
C VAL A 222 -23.59 -4.22 7.42
N ASN A 223 -24.82 -4.23 6.91
CA ASN A 223 -25.94 -4.94 7.55
C ASN A 223 -25.90 -6.43 7.19
N PRO A 224 -25.73 -7.34 8.17
CA PRO A 224 -25.67 -8.79 7.90
C PRO A 224 -27.05 -9.43 7.66
N LYS A 225 -28.14 -8.68 7.79
CA LYS A 225 -29.50 -9.24 7.58
C LYS A 225 -29.69 -9.66 6.13
N GLY A 226 -30.10 -10.91 5.94
CA GLY A 226 -30.31 -11.48 4.61
C GLY A 226 -29.00 -11.77 3.87
N PHE A 227 -27.87 -11.82 4.57
CA PHE A 227 -26.58 -12.13 3.99
C PHE A 227 -26.58 -13.53 3.38
N HIS A 228 -26.22 -13.60 2.11
CA HIS A 228 -25.97 -14.83 1.37
C HIS A 228 -24.81 -14.58 0.40
N ILE A 229 -23.84 -15.49 0.37
CA ILE A 229 -22.70 -15.40 -0.53
C ILE A 229 -22.38 -16.80 -1.08
N SER A 230 -22.03 -16.87 -2.34
CA SER A 230 -21.62 -18.10 -3.00
C SER A 230 -20.11 -18.35 -2.86
N GLY A 231 -19.70 -19.62 -2.93
CA GLY A 231 -18.28 -19.96 -2.94
C GLY A 231 -17.51 -19.34 -4.09
N ALA A 232 -18.16 -19.12 -5.24
CA ALA A 232 -17.55 -18.46 -6.41
C ALA A 232 -17.27 -16.97 -6.12
N GLU A 233 -18.19 -16.28 -5.44
CA GLU A 233 -17.99 -14.87 -5.04
C GLU A 233 -16.87 -14.74 -4.02
N ILE A 234 -16.81 -15.63 -3.03
CA ILE A 234 -15.70 -15.71 -2.07
C ILE A 234 -14.37 -15.92 -2.83
N GLY A 235 -14.34 -16.90 -3.74
CA GLY A 235 -13.17 -17.18 -4.57
C GLY A 235 -12.74 -15.98 -5.39
N ALA A 236 -13.66 -15.20 -5.94
CA ALA A 236 -13.36 -14.00 -6.73
C ALA A 236 -12.72 -12.88 -5.90
N VAL A 237 -13.14 -12.70 -4.64
CA VAL A 237 -12.51 -11.73 -3.72
C VAL A 237 -11.08 -12.17 -3.39
N PHE A 238 -10.89 -13.42 -2.99
CA PHE A 238 -9.57 -13.94 -2.61
C PHE A 238 -8.60 -14.03 -3.80
N ALA A 239 -9.11 -14.36 -4.99
CA ALA A 239 -8.30 -14.45 -6.21
C ALA A 239 -7.59 -13.13 -6.57
N ILE A 240 -8.18 -11.99 -6.21
CA ILE A 240 -7.56 -10.67 -6.40
C ILE A 240 -6.89 -10.17 -5.12
N GLY A 241 -7.52 -10.41 -3.97
CA GLY A 241 -7.02 -9.91 -2.70
C GLY A 241 -5.70 -10.54 -2.27
N ILE A 242 -5.51 -11.85 -2.47
CA ILE A 242 -4.26 -12.53 -2.13
C ILE A 242 -3.07 -12.00 -2.95
N PRO A 243 -3.13 -11.87 -4.29
CA PRO A 243 -2.07 -11.23 -5.06
C PRO A 243 -1.75 -9.81 -4.60
N ALA A 244 -2.77 -9.01 -4.26
CA ALA A 244 -2.58 -7.66 -3.75
C ALA A 244 -1.82 -7.65 -2.41
N SER A 245 -2.18 -8.55 -1.49
CA SER A 245 -1.49 -8.77 -0.21
C SER A 245 -0.03 -9.19 -0.40
N VAL A 246 0.24 -10.10 -1.32
CA VAL A 246 1.60 -10.59 -1.62
C VAL A 246 2.53 -9.46 -2.09
N THR A 247 2.02 -8.45 -2.75
CA THR A 247 2.82 -7.29 -3.19
C THR A 247 3.56 -6.62 -2.03
N ASN A 248 2.87 -6.40 -0.90
CA ASN A 248 3.47 -5.79 0.30
C ASN A 248 4.57 -6.66 0.91
N LEU A 249 4.37 -7.99 0.91
CA LEU A 249 5.37 -8.94 1.40
C LEU A 249 6.61 -8.97 0.49
N MET A 250 6.41 -8.98 -0.82
CA MET A 250 7.52 -8.96 -1.80
C MET A 250 8.34 -7.68 -1.68
N GLN A 251 7.71 -6.54 -1.41
CA GLN A 251 8.42 -5.28 -1.17
C GLN A 251 9.36 -5.37 0.03
N SER A 252 8.90 -5.95 1.13
CA SER A 252 9.74 -6.15 2.33
C SER A 252 10.92 -7.08 2.04
N ILE A 253 10.71 -8.16 1.29
CA ILE A 253 11.77 -9.08 0.86
C ILE A 253 12.78 -8.36 -0.05
N GLY A 254 12.31 -7.56 -1.00
CA GLY A 254 13.19 -6.79 -1.90
C GLY A 254 14.12 -5.84 -1.13
N ILE A 255 13.60 -5.14 -0.13
CA ILE A 255 14.40 -4.26 0.75
C ILE A 255 15.46 -5.07 1.50
N ALA A 256 15.07 -6.21 2.10
CA ALA A 256 15.99 -7.07 2.84
C ALA A 256 17.11 -7.61 1.93
N LEU A 257 16.80 -8.05 0.72
CA LEU A 257 17.77 -8.53 -0.26
C LEU A 257 18.75 -7.42 -0.68
N THR A 258 18.25 -6.21 -0.93
CA THR A 258 19.10 -5.06 -1.28
C THR A 258 20.06 -4.71 -0.15
N ASN A 259 19.56 -4.61 1.08
CA ASN A 259 20.40 -4.32 2.24
C ASN A 259 21.48 -5.39 2.44
N ARG A 260 21.10 -6.66 2.33
CA ARG A 260 22.06 -7.79 2.43
C ARG A 260 23.14 -7.72 1.35
N ALA A 261 22.77 -7.36 0.12
CA ALA A 261 23.74 -7.22 -0.97
C ALA A 261 24.71 -6.05 -0.75
N LEU A 262 24.25 -4.94 -0.14
CA LEU A 262 25.07 -3.78 0.13
C LEU A 262 26.00 -3.92 1.32
N LEU A 263 25.70 -4.78 2.29
CA LEU A 263 26.58 -5.03 3.46
C LEU A 263 28.01 -5.39 3.06
N GLY A 264 28.20 -6.09 1.94
CA GLY A 264 29.53 -6.44 1.42
C GLY A 264 30.35 -5.25 0.91
N PHE A 265 29.76 -4.05 0.77
CA PHE A 265 30.40 -2.86 0.22
C PHE A 265 30.61 -1.73 1.25
N GLY A 266 30.19 -1.95 2.49
CA GLY A 266 30.40 -1.02 3.61
C GLY A 266 29.07 -0.44 4.18
N ASP A 267 29.12 -0.12 5.47
CA ASP A 267 27.95 0.38 6.22
C ASP A 267 27.49 1.77 5.73
N ASP A 268 28.40 2.58 5.19
CA ASP A 268 28.10 3.87 4.56
C ASP A 268 27.19 3.72 3.36
N LYS A 269 27.33 2.65 2.59
CA LYS A 269 26.48 2.33 1.44
C LYS A 269 25.07 1.91 1.88
N VAL A 270 24.98 1.13 2.95
CA VAL A 270 23.69 0.72 3.54
C VAL A 270 22.97 1.96 4.09
N ALA A 271 23.69 2.84 4.79
CA ALA A 271 23.13 4.09 5.31
C ALA A 271 22.62 5.01 4.19
N ALA A 272 23.43 5.19 3.13
CA ALA A 272 23.03 5.97 1.96
C ALA A 272 21.77 5.40 1.29
N MET A 273 21.69 4.09 1.10
CA MET A 273 20.51 3.43 0.53
C MET A 273 19.27 3.61 1.42
N GLY A 274 19.41 3.56 2.74
CA GLY A 274 18.31 3.83 3.67
C GLY A 274 17.71 5.23 3.48
N ILE A 275 18.54 6.24 3.27
CA ILE A 275 18.10 7.61 2.97
C ILE A 275 17.41 7.66 1.60
N VAL A 276 18.02 7.08 0.59
CA VAL A 276 17.47 7.01 -0.78
C VAL A 276 16.10 6.35 -0.80
N MET A 277 15.93 5.24 -0.07
CA MET A 277 14.64 4.55 0.03
C MET A 277 13.55 5.42 0.65
N LYS A 278 13.87 6.26 1.65
CA LYS A 278 12.89 7.20 2.23
C LYS A 278 12.44 8.25 1.22
N ILE A 279 13.37 8.81 0.46
CA ILE A 279 13.05 9.80 -0.58
C ILE A 279 12.24 9.15 -1.71
N ASN A 280 12.68 7.98 -2.16
CA ASN A 280 12.01 7.21 -3.21
C ASN A 280 10.59 6.79 -2.82
N MET A 281 10.36 6.46 -1.54
CA MET A 281 9.05 6.11 -1.00
C MET A 281 8.04 7.25 -1.19
N ILE A 282 8.44 8.51 -0.98
CA ILE A 282 7.53 9.66 -1.17
C ILE A 282 7.04 9.72 -2.61
N ALA A 283 7.96 9.62 -3.58
CA ALA A 283 7.63 9.62 -4.99
C ALA A 283 6.79 8.41 -5.40
N ALA A 284 7.15 7.22 -4.89
CA ALA A 284 6.40 5.98 -5.13
C ALA A 284 4.96 6.06 -4.62
N LEU A 285 4.74 6.63 -3.42
CA LEU A 285 3.39 6.79 -2.86
C LEU A 285 2.50 7.68 -3.71
N VAL A 286 3.05 8.70 -4.36
CA VAL A 286 2.28 9.56 -5.28
C VAL A 286 1.81 8.75 -6.49
N LEU A 287 2.70 7.98 -7.13
CA LEU A 287 2.34 7.09 -8.25
C LEU A 287 1.32 6.03 -7.83
N VAL A 288 1.57 5.34 -6.72
CA VAL A 288 0.64 4.34 -6.16
C VAL A 288 -0.73 4.96 -5.90
N GLY A 289 -0.78 6.18 -5.33
CA GLY A 289 -2.02 6.89 -5.05
C GLY A 289 -2.85 7.19 -6.30
N PHE A 290 -2.20 7.62 -7.38
CA PHE A 290 -2.88 7.86 -8.65
C PHE A 290 -3.33 6.55 -9.30
N ALA A 291 -2.51 5.51 -9.34
CA ALA A 291 -2.85 4.22 -9.92
C ALA A 291 -4.05 3.56 -9.22
N PHE A 292 -3.98 3.41 -7.89
CA PHE A 292 -5.07 2.80 -7.11
C PHE A 292 -6.30 3.71 -6.99
N GLY A 293 -6.11 5.03 -7.04
CA GLY A 293 -7.22 5.98 -7.08
C GLY A 293 -8.01 5.91 -8.38
N GLY A 294 -7.34 5.64 -9.50
CA GLY A 294 -7.98 5.40 -10.81
C GLY A 294 -8.59 4.00 -10.99
N GLN A 295 -8.21 3.03 -10.16
CA GLN A 295 -8.64 1.65 -10.26
C GLN A 295 -10.17 1.44 -10.31
N PRO A 296 -11.01 2.10 -9.49
CA PRO A 296 -12.46 1.97 -9.58
C PRO A 296 -13.03 2.37 -10.95
N LEU A 297 -12.45 3.38 -11.62
CA LEU A 297 -12.86 3.81 -12.95
C LEU A 297 -12.58 2.72 -14.00
N ILE A 298 -11.46 2.02 -13.89
CA ILE A 298 -11.10 0.89 -14.75
C ILE A 298 -12.10 -0.26 -14.54
N GLY A 299 -12.34 -0.65 -13.27
CA GLY A 299 -13.24 -1.75 -12.92
C GLY A 299 -14.69 -1.49 -13.34
N TYR A 300 -15.18 -0.28 -13.14
CA TYR A 300 -16.52 0.12 -13.58
C TYR A 300 -16.69 0.00 -15.10
N ASN A 301 -15.78 0.60 -15.88
CA ASN A 301 -15.87 0.57 -17.35
C ASN A 301 -15.67 -0.84 -17.92
N TYR A 302 -14.88 -1.67 -17.25
CA TYR A 302 -14.76 -3.09 -17.61
C TYR A 302 -16.07 -3.83 -17.36
N GLY A 303 -16.68 -3.69 -16.19
CA GLY A 303 -17.98 -4.31 -15.88
C GLY A 303 -19.12 -3.81 -16.78
N ALA A 304 -19.13 -2.52 -17.09
CA ALA A 304 -20.09 -1.91 -18.01
C ALA A 304 -19.90 -2.32 -19.47
N LYS A 305 -18.86 -3.10 -19.78
CA LYS A 305 -18.48 -3.50 -21.15
C LYS A 305 -18.27 -2.30 -22.10
N ASN A 306 -17.92 -1.13 -21.53
CA ASN A 306 -17.66 0.08 -22.30
C ASN A 306 -16.21 0.10 -22.77
N ARG A 307 -15.95 -0.59 -23.89
CA ARG A 307 -14.60 -0.75 -24.43
C ARG A 307 -13.91 0.56 -24.80
N GLU A 308 -14.66 1.51 -25.38
CA GLU A 308 -14.11 2.81 -25.77
C GLU A 308 -13.64 3.60 -24.56
N ARG A 309 -14.50 3.70 -23.55
CA ARG A 309 -14.18 4.45 -22.34
C ARG A 309 -13.09 3.75 -21.51
N LEU A 310 -13.10 2.42 -21.45
CA LEU A 310 -12.03 1.66 -20.82
C LEU A 310 -10.67 1.89 -21.52
N LYS A 311 -10.63 1.82 -22.85
CA LYS A 311 -9.43 2.11 -23.65
C LYS A 311 -8.93 3.54 -23.42
N GLY A 312 -9.84 4.51 -23.41
CA GLY A 312 -9.52 5.91 -23.11
C GLY A 312 -8.97 6.11 -21.70
N THR A 313 -9.57 5.43 -20.71
CA THR A 313 -9.11 5.47 -19.31
C THR A 313 -7.71 4.87 -19.15
N LEU A 314 -7.47 3.71 -19.74
CA LEU A 314 -6.15 3.06 -19.71
C LEU A 314 -5.09 3.92 -20.42
N LYS A 315 -5.40 4.43 -21.62
CA LYS A 315 -4.49 5.33 -22.34
C LYS A 315 -4.14 6.55 -21.51
N PHE A 316 -5.13 7.20 -20.89
CA PHE A 316 -4.90 8.34 -20.03
C PHE A 316 -4.04 7.95 -18.81
N ALA A 317 -4.37 6.86 -18.11
CA ALA A 317 -3.66 6.40 -16.94
C ALA A 317 -2.18 6.11 -17.24
N TYR A 318 -1.87 5.36 -18.31
CA TYR A 318 -0.49 5.07 -18.69
C TYR A 318 0.30 6.33 -19.08
N LEU A 319 -0.30 7.24 -19.85
CA LEU A 319 0.36 8.49 -20.25
C LEU A 319 0.57 9.42 -19.06
N PHE A 320 -0.41 9.52 -18.17
CA PHE A 320 -0.33 10.37 -16.99
C PHE A 320 0.73 9.83 -16.01
N GLU A 321 0.68 8.52 -15.66
CA GLU A 321 1.67 7.89 -14.77
C GLU A 321 3.09 7.97 -15.34
N GLY A 322 3.26 7.69 -16.62
CA GLY A 322 4.54 7.81 -17.29
C GLY A 322 5.07 9.25 -17.28
N GLY A 323 4.21 10.22 -17.59
CA GLY A 323 4.56 11.64 -17.56
C GLY A 323 4.90 12.12 -16.14
N LEU A 324 4.10 11.73 -15.15
CA LEU A 324 4.35 12.05 -13.74
C LEU A 324 5.67 11.44 -13.25
N ALA A 325 5.92 10.18 -13.58
CA ALA A 325 7.18 9.52 -13.22
C ALA A 325 8.40 10.21 -13.86
N LEU A 326 8.30 10.66 -15.11
CA LEU A 326 9.35 11.45 -15.77
C LEU A 326 9.59 12.79 -15.06
N VAL A 327 8.54 13.49 -14.67
CA VAL A 327 8.65 14.76 -13.93
C VAL A 327 9.30 14.52 -12.58
N LEU A 328 8.85 13.51 -11.83
CA LEU A 328 9.43 13.15 -10.53
C LEU A 328 10.92 12.76 -10.69
N MET A 329 11.26 11.94 -11.69
CA MET A 329 12.63 11.56 -11.99
C MET A 329 13.49 12.79 -12.29
N ALA A 330 13.02 13.71 -13.12
CA ALA A 330 13.75 14.91 -13.49
C ALA A 330 13.97 15.85 -12.29
N VAL A 331 12.90 16.15 -11.54
CA VAL A 331 12.95 17.09 -10.40
C VAL A 331 13.77 16.50 -9.25
N LEU A 332 13.44 15.29 -8.78
CA LEU A 332 14.13 14.67 -7.66
C LEU A 332 15.57 14.25 -8.03
N GLY A 333 15.79 13.84 -9.27
CA GLY A 333 17.12 13.51 -9.77
C GLY A 333 18.05 14.73 -9.92
N PHE A 334 17.49 15.89 -10.29
CA PHE A 334 18.23 17.15 -10.32
C PHE A 334 18.63 17.60 -8.90
N PHE A 335 17.69 17.54 -7.96
CA PHE A 335 17.93 17.91 -6.55
C PHE A 335 18.49 16.76 -5.69
N ALA A 336 18.89 15.63 -6.27
CA ALA A 336 19.33 14.47 -5.51
C ALA A 336 20.42 14.76 -4.45
N PRO A 337 21.51 15.51 -4.75
CA PRO A 337 22.50 15.81 -3.74
C PRO A 337 21.94 16.65 -2.59
N GLN A 338 21.08 17.62 -2.87
CA GLN A 338 20.44 18.48 -1.87
C GLN A 338 19.50 17.68 -0.98
N LEU A 339 18.70 16.78 -1.59
CA LEU A 339 17.77 15.92 -0.87
C LEU A 339 18.50 14.97 0.08
N VAL A 340 19.60 14.36 -0.34
CA VAL A 340 20.39 13.48 0.52
C VAL A 340 21.04 14.29 1.66
N ARG A 341 21.52 15.51 1.39
CA ARG A 341 22.12 16.41 2.40
C ARG A 341 21.15 16.79 3.52
N LEU A 342 19.84 16.77 3.28
CA LEU A 342 18.84 17.02 4.35
C LEU A 342 18.89 15.97 5.46
N PHE A 343 19.36 14.77 5.15
CA PHE A 343 19.41 13.65 6.09
C PHE A 343 20.82 13.41 6.63
N MET A 344 21.86 13.69 5.85
CA MET A 344 23.26 13.44 6.23
C MET A 344 24.23 14.35 5.48
N SER A 345 25.19 14.91 6.21
CA SER A 345 26.14 15.91 5.67
C SER A 345 27.45 15.30 5.19
N ASP A 346 27.71 14.01 5.44
CA ASP A 346 28.92 13.33 5.00
C ASP A 346 29.05 13.34 3.47
N PRO A 347 30.16 13.89 2.91
CA PRO A 347 30.34 14.02 1.47
C PRO A 347 30.25 12.68 0.72
N SER A 348 30.82 11.60 1.29
CA SER A 348 30.78 10.26 0.67
C SER A 348 29.36 9.72 0.59
N VAL A 349 28.57 9.89 1.66
CA VAL A 349 27.16 9.47 1.71
C VAL A 349 26.32 10.30 0.75
N VAL A 350 26.59 11.61 0.63
CA VAL A 350 25.86 12.48 -0.31
C VAL A 350 26.13 12.10 -1.76
N GLU A 351 27.38 11.86 -2.13
CA GLU A 351 27.73 11.49 -3.50
C GLU A 351 27.14 10.13 -3.90
N ASN A 352 27.36 9.11 -3.06
CA ASN A 352 26.80 7.77 -3.29
C ASN A 352 25.26 7.80 -3.27
N GLY A 353 24.66 8.48 -2.30
CA GLY A 353 23.21 8.58 -2.18
C GLY A 353 22.57 9.30 -3.36
N ALA A 354 23.21 10.35 -3.90
CA ALA A 354 22.70 11.04 -5.09
C ALA A 354 22.71 10.13 -6.33
N LEU A 355 23.76 9.33 -6.53
CA LEU A 355 23.83 8.35 -7.62
C LEU A 355 22.76 7.26 -7.43
N MET A 356 22.67 6.69 -6.23
CA MET A 356 21.66 5.69 -5.89
C MET A 356 20.25 6.20 -6.16
N LEU A 357 19.94 7.43 -5.72
CA LEU A 357 18.62 8.04 -5.91
C LEU A 357 18.29 8.19 -7.39
N ARG A 358 19.22 8.69 -8.20
CA ARG A 358 19.00 8.83 -9.65
C ARG A 358 18.72 7.50 -10.33
N LEU A 359 19.43 6.44 -9.96
CA LEU A 359 19.21 5.10 -10.51
C LEU A 359 17.87 4.50 -10.06
N GLN A 360 17.47 4.70 -8.81
CA GLN A 360 16.16 4.28 -8.31
C GLN A 360 15.02 5.02 -9.02
N LEU A 361 15.16 6.34 -9.20
CA LEU A 361 14.17 7.16 -9.90
C LEU A 361 14.03 6.79 -11.39
N ALA A 362 15.10 6.34 -12.05
CA ALA A 362 15.04 5.87 -13.43
C ALA A 362 14.11 4.66 -13.59
N GLY A 363 13.99 3.81 -12.57
CA GLY A 363 13.02 2.69 -12.55
C GLY A 363 11.56 3.13 -12.43
N MET A 364 11.28 4.35 -11.93
CA MET A 364 9.90 4.78 -11.65
C MET A 364 9.00 4.87 -12.88
N VAL A 365 9.55 5.20 -14.05
CA VAL A 365 8.77 5.23 -15.30
C VAL A 365 8.21 3.84 -15.62
N PHE A 366 9.03 2.82 -15.43
CA PHE A 366 8.62 1.41 -15.61
C PHE A 366 7.68 0.96 -14.50
N MET A 367 7.90 1.44 -13.27
CA MET A 367 6.99 1.21 -12.14
C MET A 367 5.57 1.69 -12.45
N GLY A 368 5.40 2.87 -13.04
CA GLY A 368 4.08 3.39 -13.43
C GLY A 368 3.35 2.45 -14.40
N ILE A 369 4.06 1.89 -15.39
CA ILE A 369 3.50 0.89 -16.31
C ILE A 369 3.04 -0.35 -15.55
N VAL A 370 3.87 -0.88 -14.65
CA VAL A 370 3.53 -2.07 -13.85
C VAL A 370 2.32 -1.81 -12.95
N LEU A 371 2.26 -0.65 -12.28
CA LEU A 371 1.14 -0.28 -11.40
C LEU A 371 -0.19 -0.23 -12.15
N ILE A 372 -0.26 0.49 -13.28
CA ILE A 372 -1.49 0.58 -14.07
C ILE A 372 -1.88 -0.78 -14.62
N SER A 373 -0.92 -1.59 -15.08
CA SER A 373 -1.19 -2.96 -15.55
C SER A 373 -1.73 -3.85 -14.43
N THR A 374 -1.14 -3.77 -13.23
CA THR A 374 -1.60 -4.51 -12.04
C THR A 374 -3.02 -4.10 -11.65
N CYS A 375 -3.30 -2.78 -11.58
CA CYS A 375 -4.65 -2.26 -11.33
C CYS A 375 -5.64 -2.72 -12.40
N THR A 376 -5.21 -2.80 -13.66
CA THR A 376 -6.05 -3.30 -14.77
C THR A 376 -6.42 -4.76 -14.59
N PHE A 377 -5.45 -5.64 -14.30
CA PHE A 377 -5.71 -7.06 -14.05
C PHE A 377 -6.56 -7.28 -12.80
N GLN A 378 -6.29 -6.56 -11.71
CA GLN A 378 -7.10 -6.61 -10.50
C GLN A 378 -8.54 -6.19 -10.80
N SER A 379 -8.73 -5.05 -11.45
CA SER A 379 -10.04 -4.51 -11.82
C SER A 379 -10.83 -5.44 -12.74
N ALA A 380 -10.14 -6.10 -13.67
CA ALA A 380 -10.76 -7.08 -14.59
C ALA A 380 -11.00 -8.46 -13.96
N GLY A 381 -10.55 -8.70 -12.73
CA GLY A 381 -10.64 -10.00 -12.08
C GLY A 381 -9.66 -11.04 -12.62
N GLN A 382 -8.61 -10.62 -13.32
CA GLN A 382 -7.58 -11.49 -13.90
C GLN A 382 -6.51 -11.82 -12.87
N ALA A 383 -6.81 -12.79 -11.98
CA ALA A 383 -5.97 -13.16 -10.86
C ALA A 383 -4.53 -13.53 -11.24
N VAL A 384 -4.36 -14.27 -12.33
CA VAL A 384 -3.03 -14.73 -12.77
C VAL A 384 -2.17 -13.56 -13.21
N GLY A 385 -2.72 -12.62 -13.99
CA GLY A 385 -1.98 -11.43 -14.42
C GLY A 385 -1.59 -10.55 -13.22
N ALA A 386 -2.52 -10.32 -12.31
CA ALA A 386 -2.26 -9.57 -11.07
C ALA A 386 -1.18 -10.25 -10.22
N PHE A 387 -1.25 -11.56 -10.01
CA PHE A 387 -0.27 -12.33 -9.23
C PHE A 387 1.13 -12.30 -9.85
N LEU A 388 1.23 -12.56 -11.16
CA LEU A 388 2.51 -12.55 -11.85
C LEU A 388 3.22 -11.20 -11.72
N LEU A 389 2.52 -10.08 -11.90
CA LEU A 389 3.11 -8.76 -11.77
C LEU A 389 3.48 -8.43 -10.33
N SER A 390 2.64 -8.81 -9.36
CA SER A 390 2.89 -8.60 -7.94
C SER A 390 4.16 -9.31 -7.45
N VAL A 391 4.34 -10.57 -7.85
CA VAL A 391 5.50 -11.39 -7.43
C VAL A 391 6.76 -11.03 -8.22
N SER A 392 6.62 -10.61 -9.47
CA SER A 392 7.77 -10.36 -10.36
C SER A 392 8.59 -9.16 -9.92
N ARG A 393 7.95 -8.01 -9.68
CA ARG A 393 8.62 -6.71 -9.58
C ARG A 393 9.64 -6.62 -8.45
N GLN A 394 9.30 -7.06 -7.26
CA GLN A 394 10.19 -7.01 -6.08
C GLN A 394 10.46 -8.38 -5.45
N GLY A 395 9.97 -9.43 -6.09
CA GLY A 395 10.20 -10.83 -5.71
C GLY A 395 11.13 -11.52 -6.70
N VAL A 396 10.56 -12.36 -7.56
CA VAL A 396 11.33 -13.31 -8.39
C VAL A 396 12.24 -12.60 -9.39
N ILE A 397 11.74 -11.68 -10.21
CA ILE A 397 12.57 -10.99 -11.21
C ILE A 397 13.64 -10.17 -10.50
N PHE A 398 13.26 -9.44 -9.44
CA PHE A 398 14.22 -8.64 -8.67
C PHE A 398 15.32 -9.50 -8.07
N ALA A 399 14.99 -10.62 -7.42
CA ALA A 399 15.98 -11.50 -6.81
C ALA A 399 16.96 -12.09 -7.85
N ILE A 400 16.46 -12.49 -9.02
CA ILE A 400 17.30 -12.97 -10.12
C ILE A 400 18.21 -11.85 -10.64
N VAL A 401 17.64 -10.69 -10.96
CA VAL A 401 18.39 -9.52 -11.47
C VAL A 401 19.45 -9.08 -10.48
N LEU A 402 19.10 -8.96 -9.20
CA LEU A 402 20.03 -8.57 -8.15
C LEU A 402 21.23 -9.53 -8.06
N ASN A 403 20.97 -10.85 -8.04
CA ASN A 403 22.05 -11.85 -7.96
C ASN A 403 22.93 -11.85 -9.21
N VAL A 404 22.36 -11.74 -10.40
CA VAL A 404 23.13 -11.68 -11.66
C VAL A 404 23.91 -10.39 -11.73
N ALA A 405 23.29 -9.24 -11.48
CA ALA A 405 23.91 -7.92 -11.53
C ALA A 405 25.06 -7.77 -10.49
N LEU A 406 24.84 -8.31 -9.27
CA LEU A 406 25.89 -8.37 -8.24
C LEU A 406 27.13 -9.12 -8.72
N ARG A 407 26.96 -10.27 -9.39
CA ARG A 407 28.07 -11.10 -9.90
C ARG A 407 28.78 -10.46 -11.09
N VAL A 408 28.04 -9.79 -11.98
CA VAL A 408 28.57 -9.22 -13.23
C VAL A 408 29.20 -7.85 -13.01
N ALA A 409 28.57 -6.98 -12.22
CA ALA A 409 28.95 -5.57 -12.07
C ALA A 409 29.15 -5.13 -10.60
N GLY A 410 29.15 -6.08 -9.65
CA GLY A 410 29.40 -5.79 -8.23
C GLY A 410 28.47 -4.71 -7.68
N TYR A 411 29.04 -3.68 -7.05
CA TYR A 411 28.30 -2.57 -6.45
C TYR A 411 27.38 -1.86 -7.44
N GLN A 412 27.87 -1.52 -8.65
CA GLN A 412 27.07 -0.86 -9.68
C GLN A 412 25.88 -1.71 -10.11
N GLY A 413 26.07 -3.04 -10.14
CA GLY A 413 25.01 -4.00 -10.42
C GLY A 413 23.89 -3.94 -9.38
N VAL A 414 24.24 -3.86 -8.09
CA VAL A 414 23.25 -3.72 -7.00
C VAL A 414 22.44 -2.45 -7.18
N LEU A 415 23.07 -1.33 -7.49
CA LEU A 415 22.39 -0.04 -7.68
C LEU A 415 21.41 -0.05 -8.87
N ALA A 416 21.80 -0.70 -9.98
CA ALA A 416 20.98 -0.77 -11.18
C ALA A 416 19.88 -1.84 -11.12
N SER A 417 19.95 -2.79 -10.17
CA SER A 417 19.10 -3.98 -10.13
C SER A 417 17.61 -3.66 -10.07
N GLN A 418 17.20 -2.63 -9.31
CA GLN A 418 15.80 -2.23 -9.22
C GLN A 418 15.27 -1.67 -10.55
N ALA A 419 16.03 -0.79 -11.19
CA ALA A 419 15.62 -0.20 -12.48
C ALA A 419 15.53 -1.26 -13.59
N VAL A 420 16.47 -2.22 -13.61
CA VAL A 420 16.44 -3.34 -14.56
C VAL A 420 15.27 -4.28 -14.28
N SER A 421 15.00 -4.57 -13.02
CA SER A 421 13.84 -5.39 -12.62
C SER A 421 12.51 -4.72 -13.00
N ASP A 422 12.39 -3.41 -12.77
CA ASP A 422 11.20 -2.64 -13.13
C ASP A 422 11.01 -2.63 -14.66
N LEU A 423 12.07 -2.47 -15.45
CA LEU A 423 12.04 -2.57 -16.91
C LEU A 423 11.55 -3.95 -17.38
N LEU A 424 12.15 -5.03 -16.87
CA LEU A 424 11.77 -6.39 -17.25
C LEU A 424 10.33 -6.70 -16.86
N THR A 425 9.91 -6.25 -15.69
CA THR A 425 8.52 -6.42 -15.24
C THR A 425 7.56 -5.57 -16.08
N ALA A 426 7.94 -4.37 -16.50
CA ALA A 426 7.15 -3.54 -17.40
C ALA A 426 6.98 -4.19 -18.78
N LEU A 427 8.03 -4.79 -19.32
CA LEU A 427 7.94 -5.56 -20.58
C LEU A 427 6.99 -6.74 -20.42
N LEU A 428 7.10 -7.50 -19.33
CA LEU A 428 6.15 -8.57 -19.01
C LEU A 428 4.71 -8.03 -18.91
N ALA A 429 4.52 -6.91 -18.22
CA ALA A 429 3.21 -6.29 -18.07
C ALA A 429 2.58 -5.91 -19.42
N VAL A 430 3.36 -5.30 -20.31
CA VAL A 430 2.92 -4.93 -21.67
C VAL A 430 2.52 -6.18 -22.47
N VAL A 431 3.34 -7.23 -22.43
CA VAL A 431 3.04 -8.50 -23.11
C VAL A 431 1.73 -9.11 -22.58
N LEU A 432 1.56 -9.14 -21.26
CA LEU A 432 0.34 -9.68 -20.65
C LEU A 432 -0.90 -8.85 -20.99
N VAL A 433 -0.82 -7.53 -20.92
CA VAL A 433 -1.94 -6.62 -21.26
C VAL A 433 -2.32 -6.75 -22.73
N VAL A 434 -1.35 -6.80 -23.63
CA VAL A 434 -1.62 -6.97 -25.08
C VAL A 434 -2.27 -8.31 -25.38
N ARG A 435 -1.80 -9.40 -24.74
CA ARG A 435 -2.39 -10.73 -24.89
C ARG A 435 -3.80 -10.79 -24.32
N TRP A 436 -4.02 -10.21 -23.15
CA TRP A 436 -5.33 -10.17 -22.50
C TRP A 436 -6.34 -9.34 -23.30
N TRP A 437 -5.89 -8.20 -23.88
CA TRP A 437 -6.77 -7.31 -24.62
C TRP A 437 -7.34 -7.93 -25.92
N LYS A 438 -6.54 -8.77 -26.60
CA LYS A 438 -6.95 -9.41 -27.86
C LYS A 438 -8.15 -10.35 -27.73
N PRO A 439 -8.21 -11.25 -26.74
CA PRO A 439 -9.31 -12.21 -26.59
C PRO A 439 -10.54 -11.65 -25.86
N VAL A 440 -10.49 -10.41 -25.33
CA VAL A 440 -11.64 -9.82 -24.62
C VAL A 440 -12.69 -9.40 -25.65
N GLU A 441 -13.66 -10.26 -25.86
CA GLU A 441 -14.92 -9.94 -26.54
C GLU A 441 -15.84 -9.23 -25.53
N PHE A 442 -16.19 -8.00 -25.87
CA PHE A 442 -17.13 -7.20 -25.09
C PHE A 442 -18.54 -7.34 -25.63
#